data_f5f73d5545cdfb91eaad7cbed4b21613
#
_entry.id   f5f73d5545cdfb91eaad7cbed4b21613
#
_cell.length_a   1.000
_cell.length_b   1.000
_cell.length_c   1.000
_cell.angle_alpha   90.00
_cell.angle_beta   90.00
_cell.angle_gamma   90.00
#
_symmetry.space_group_name_H-M   'P 1'
#
loop_
_entity.id
_entity.type
_entity.pdbx_description
1 polymer ?
#
loop_
_entity_poly.entity_id
_entity_poly.type
_entity_poly.pdbx_seq_one_letter_code
_entity_poly.pdbx_strand_id
1 'polypeptide(L)'
;MEKWKRINGYNYEVSNIGRVRNLSGKILIQKTDNGYKRIGLYLNKKQLFFRVHRLVAAAFIPKIKGKDHVHHINHIRDDNRVQNLQWVTAEENQYYKSENKLSYNFLLKFYKKHNVDKY
;
A
#
# COMPACT_ATOMS: atom_id res chain seq x y z
N MET A 1 2.53 -14.54 -10.55
CA MET A 1 2.75 -13.77 -11.79
C MET A 1 2.42 -12.29 -11.53
N GLU A 2 3.31 -11.43 -11.97
CA GLU A 2 3.08 -9.99 -11.80
C GLU A 2 1.95 -9.51 -12.68
N LYS A 3 1.01 -8.76 -12.09
CA LYS A 3 -0.14 -8.18 -12.80
C LYS A 3 -0.08 -6.66 -12.68
N TRP A 4 -0.53 -5.98 -13.72
CA TRP A 4 -0.50 -4.52 -13.81
C TRP A 4 -1.89 -3.96 -13.94
N LYS A 5 -2.17 -2.86 -13.22
CA LYS A 5 -3.42 -2.13 -13.33
C LYS A 5 -3.17 -0.64 -13.50
N ARG A 6 -4.04 0.01 -14.26
CA ARG A 6 -3.98 1.45 -14.45
C ARG A 6 -4.20 2.18 -13.12
N ILE A 7 -3.37 3.19 -12.85
CA ILE A 7 -3.59 4.09 -11.74
C ILE A 7 -4.70 5.06 -12.15
N ASN A 8 -5.79 5.07 -11.38
CA ASN A 8 -6.98 5.84 -11.73
C ASN A 8 -6.65 7.34 -11.87
N GLY A 9 -6.98 7.89 -13.04
CA GLY A 9 -6.75 9.31 -13.33
C GLY A 9 -5.34 9.65 -13.82
N TYR A 10 -4.45 8.66 -13.97
CA TYR A 10 -3.06 8.87 -14.37
C TYR A 10 -2.66 7.95 -15.52
N ASN A 11 -1.65 8.37 -16.28
CA ASN A 11 -1.13 7.58 -17.41
C ASN A 11 0.02 6.68 -16.97
N TYR A 12 -0.22 5.91 -15.93
CA TYR A 12 0.75 4.98 -15.32
C TYR A 12 0.03 3.73 -14.86
N GLU A 13 0.80 2.67 -14.67
CA GLU A 13 0.31 1.41 -14.13
C GLU A 13 1.10 1.01 -12.90
N VAL A 14 0.45 0.35 -11.96
CA VAL A 14 1.07 -0.21 -10.76
C VAL A 14 0.89 -1.72 -10.75
N SER A 15 1.90 -2.45 -10.28
CA SER A 15 1.83 -3.90 -10.22
C SER A 15 1.48 -4.39 -8.82
N ASN A 16 1.04 -5.65 -8.76
CA ASN A 16 0.71 -6.32 -7.50
C ASN A 16 1.93 -6.63 -6.64
N ILE A 17 3.13 -6.34 -7.12
CA ILE A 17 4.34 -6.46 -6.31
C ILE A 17 4.97 -5.10 -6.00
N GLY A 18 4.29 -4.00 -6.36
CA GLY A 18 4.71 -2.66 -5.96
C GLY A 18 5.60 -1.94 -6.95
N ARG A 19 5.66 -2.37 -8.21
CA ARG A 19 6.37 -1.62 -9.25
C ARG A 19 5.42 -0.67 -9.96
N VAL A 20 5.96 0.43 -10.48
CA VAL A 20 5.18 1.42 -11.22
C VAL A 20 5.85 1.63 -12.57
N ARG A 21 5.05 1.74 -13.63
CA ARG A 21 5.57 1.97 -14.97
C ARG A 21 4.70 2.97 -15.74
N ASN A 22 5.29 3.60 -16.76
CA ASN A 22 4.50 4.42 -17.69
C ASN A 22 3.78 3.52 -18.71
N LEU A 23 2.94 4.12 -19.55
CA LEU A 23 2.15 3.34 -20.51
C LEU A 23 2.98 2.73 -21.65
N SER A 24 4.22 3.17 -21.84
CA SER A 24 5.13 2.51 -22.78
C SER A 24 5.91 1.36 -22.16
N GLY A 25 5.66 1.06 -20.89
CA GLY A 25 6.26 -0.08 -20.20
C GLY A 25 7.54 0.22 -19.45
N LYS A 26 7.99 1.46 -19.41
CA LYS A 26 9.20 1.82 -18.68
C LYS A 26 8.95 1.80 -17.18
N ILE A 27 9.72 0.99 -16.45
CA ILE A 27 9.67 0.93 -15.00
C ILE A 27 10.29 2.19 -14.42
N LEU A 28 9.58 2.82 -13.48
CA LEU A 28 10.03 4.07 -12.87
C LEU A 28 10.79 3.82 -11.59
N ILE A 29 11.77 4.68 -11.32
CA ILE A 29 12.57 4.61 -10.09
C ILE A 29 11.76 5.19 -8.94
N GLN A 30 11.74 4.46 -7.82
CA GLN A 30 11.07 4.88 -6.60
C GLN A 30 12.09 5.40 -5.61
N LYS A 31 11.71 6.40 -4.83
CA LYS A 31 12.54 6.93 -3.75
C LYS A 31 12.05 6.38 -2.42
N THR A 32 12.94 6.32 -1.44
CA THR A 32 12.60 5.91 -0.08
C THR A 32 12.52 7.13 0.82
N ASP A 33 11.44 7.21 1.60
CA ASP A 33 11.21 8.28 2.55
C ASP A 33 10.64 7.67 3.84
N ASN A 34 11.38 7.76 4.93
CA ASN A 34 11.03 7.12 6.20
C ASN A 34 10.73 5.63 6.06
N GLY A 35 11.47 4.95 5.18
CA GLY A 35 11.28 3.53 4.91
C GLY A 35 10.19 3.21 3.90
N TYR A 36 9.33 4.17 3.57
CA TYR A 36 8.27 4.00 2.58
C TYR A 36 8.77 4.31 1.18
N LYS A 37 8.35 3.52 0.22
CA LYS A 37 8.59 3.83 -1.19
C LYS A 37 7.58 4.88 -1.66
N ARG A 38 8.08 5.88 -2.38
CA ARG A 38 7.24 6.91 -2.97
C ARG A 38 7.63 7.14 -4.40
N ILE A 39 6.70 7.68 -5.18
CA ILE A 39 6.92 7.95 -6.58
C ILE A 39 6.23 9.24 -6.99
N GLY A 40 6.87 9.99 -7.89
CA GLY A 40 6.27 11.17 -8.48
C GLY A 40 5.62 10.83 -9.81
N LEU A 41 4.37 11.20 -9.96
CA LEU A 41 3.61 10.99 -11.19
C LEU A 41 3.18 12.34 -11.76
N TYR A 42 3.25 12.47 -13.07
CA TYR A 42 2.87 13.71 -13.75
C TYR A 42 1.43 13.65 -14.23
N LEU A 43 0.71 14.75 -14.02
CA LEU A 43 -0.61 14.98 -14.58
C LEU A 43 -0.72 16.46 -14.91
N ASN A 44 -1.04 16.78 -16.18
CA ASN A 44 -1.15 18.17 -16.65
C ASN A 44 0.08 19.01 -16.30
N LYS A 45 1.27 18.45 -16.53
CA LYS A 45 2.58 19.10 -16.29
C LYS A 45 2.88 19.34 -14.81
N LYS A 46 2.06 18.83 -13.90
CA LYS A 46 2.33 18.88 -12.46
C LYS A 46 2.78 17.52 -11.99
N GLN A 47 3.78 17.49 -11.11
CA GLN A 47 4.23 16.27 -10.46
C GLN A 47 3.62 16.17 -9.06
N LEU A 48 2.93 15.08 -8.81
CA LEU A 48 2.39 14.76 -7.49
C LEU A 48 3.08 13.50 -6.98
N PHE A 49 3.29 13.44 -5.67
CA PHE A 49 3.99 12.32 -5.05
C PHE A 49 3.01 11.42 -4.32
N PHE A 50 3.21 10.12 -4.46
CA PHE A 50 2.35 9.10 -3.87
C PHE A 50 3.19 8.07 -3.14
N ARG A 51 2.66 7.55 -2.04
CA ARG A 51 3.19 6.35 -1.41
C ARG A 51 2.80 5.14 -2.23
N VAL A 52 3.78 4.31 -2.58
CA VAL A 52 3.53 3.17 -3.48
C VAL A 52 2.54 2.17 -2.88
N HIS A 53 2.62 1.92 -1.57
CA HIS A 53 1.67 0.99 -0.92
C HIS A 53 0.21 1.44 -1.08
N ARG A 54 -0.04 2.75 -1.09
CA ARG A 54 -1.38 3.27 -1.30
C ARG A 54 -1.85 3.06 -2.75
N LEU A 55 -0.95 3.20 -3.71
CA LEU A 55 -1.28 2.94 -5.11
C LEU A 55 -1.62 1.46 -5.34
N VAL A 56 -0.85 0.56 -4.73
CA VAL A 56 -1.10 -0.88 -4.83
C VAL A 56 -2.45 -1.23 -4.21
N ALA A 57 -2.71 -0.75 -2.99
CA ALA A 57 -3.97 -1.04 -2.31
C ALA A 57 -5.16 -0.49 -3.09
N ALA A 58 -5.07 0.74 -3.59
CA ALA A 58 -6.16 1.34 -4.36
C ALA A 58 -6.47 0.57 -5.65
N ALA A 59 -5.45 -0.01 -6.27
CA ALA A 59 -5.63 -0.72 -7.53
C ALA A 59 -6.10 -2.16 -7.35
N PHE A 60 -5.66 -2.84 -6.30
CA PHE A 60 -5.82 -4.29 -6.17
C PHE A 60 -6.69 -4.76 -5.01
N ILE A 61 -6.89 -3.94 -3.99
CA ILE A 61 -7.64 -4.35 -2.78
C ILE A 61 -8.92 -3.53 -2.71
N PRO A 62 -10.10 -4.18 -2.71
CA PRO A 62 -11.36 -3.44 -2.62
C PRO A 62 -11.37 -2.52 -1.40
N LYS A 63 -11.73 -1.25 -1.63
CA LYS A 63 -11.77 -0.26 -0.57
C LYS A 63 -12.90 -0.60 0.42
N ILE A 64 -12.59 -0.48 1.69
CA ILE A 64 -13.57 -0.69 2.76
C ILE A 64 -13.95 0.67 3.33
N LYS A 65 -15.25 0.94 3.38
CA LYS A 65 -15.76 2.22 3.88
C LYS A 65 -15.26 2.48 5.31
N GLY A 66 -14.72 3.67 5.53
CA GLY A 66 -14.17 4.05 6.83
C GLY A 66 -12.74 3.62 7.07
N LYS A 67 -12.16 2.81 6.20
CA LYS A 67 -10.77 2.36 6.31
C LYS A 67 -9.94 3.04 5.23
N ASP A 68 -9.32 4.15 5.59
CA ASP A 68 -8.63 5.03 4.64
C ASP A 68 -7.11 4.95 4.72
N HIS A 69 -6.58 4.12 5.59
CA HIS A 69 -5.15 3.91 5.75
C HIS A 69 -4.76 2.53 5.25
N VAL A 70 -3.49 2.38 4.86
CA VAL A 70 -2.96 1.10 4.39
C VAL A 70 -1.86 0.65 5.35
N HIS A 71 -1.99 -0.57 5.85
CA HIS A 71 -1.06 -1.16 6.80
C HIS A 71 -0.22 -2.24 6.12
N HIS A 72 1.10 -2.23 6.41
CA HIS A 72 2.01 -3.31 6.01
C HIS A 72 1.93 -4.40 7.08
N ILE A 73 1.38 -5.54 6.74
CA ILE A 73 1.09 -6.61 7.71
C ILE A 73 2.34 -7.09 8.41
N ASN A 74 3.45 -7.24 7.69
CA ASN A 74 4.72 -7.67 8.27
C ASN A 74 5.55 -6.53 8.84
N HIS A 75 5.03 -5.30 8.85
CA HIS A 75 5.72 -4.08 9.31
C HIS A 75 6.96 -3.69 8.50
N ILE A 76 7.17 -4.29 7.33
CA ILE A 76 8.24 -3.90 6.42
C ILE A 76 7.67 -2.87 5.46
N ARG A 77 8.08 -1.62 5.62
CA ARG A 77 7.46 -0.46 4.94
C ARG A 77 7.68 -0.41 3.43
N ASP A 78 8.66 -1.14 2.91
CA ASP A 78 8.90 -1.21 1.46
C ASP A 78 8.47 -2.53 0.84
N ASP A 79 7.82 -3.41 1.61
CA ASP A 79 7.23 -4.63 1.08
C ASP A 79 5.81 -4.35 0.61
N ASN A 80 5.70 -3.92 -0.63
CA ASN A 80 4.44 -3.44 -1.20
C ASN A 80 3.73 -4.50 -2.05
N ARG A 81 4.00 -5.78 -1.80
CA ARG A 81 3.22 -6.85 -2.41
C ARG A 81 1.78 -6.77 -1.89
N VAL A 82 0.83 -7.01 -2.77
CA VAL A 82 -0.60 -6.85 -2.43
C VAL A 82 -0.99 -7.72 -1.22
N GLN A 83 -0.44 -8.93 -1.11
CA GLN A 83 -0.75 -9.83 0.00
C GLN A 83 -0.23 -9.36 1.36
N ASN A 84 0.64 -8.34 1.36
CA ASN A 84 1.17 -7.75 2.60
C ASN A 84 0.47 -6.46 2.99
N LEU A 85 -0.57 -6.05 2.27
CA LEU A 85 -1.25 -4.78 2.49
C LEU A 85 -2.70 -5.01 2.88
N GLN A 86 -3.22 -4.12 3.73
CA GLN A 86 -4.64 -4.13 4.05
C GLN A 86 -5.12 -2.72 4.38
N TRP A 87 -6.37 -2.45 4.04
CA TRP A 87 -7.03 -1.23 4.45
C TRP A 87 -7.37 -1.29 5.94
N VAL A 88 -7.07 -0.22 6.66
CA VAL A 88 -7.33 -0.12 8.10
C VAL A 88 -7.90 1.26 8.43
N THR A 89 -8.52 1.37 9.60
CA THR A 89 -8.96 2.67 10.11
C THR A 89 -7.75 3.44 10.65
N ALA A 90 -7.92 4.75 10.89
CA ALA A 90 -6.88 5.54 11.53
C ALA A 90 -6.53 5.00 12.92
N GLU A 91 -7.54 4.54 13.66
CA GLU A 91 -7.37 3.96 14.98
C GLU A 91 -6.57 2.65 14.93
N GLU A 92 -6.94 1.75 14.02
CA GLU A 92 -6.20 0.50 13.82
C GLU A 92 -4.76 0.77 13.42
N ASN A 93 -4.56 1.73 12.51
CA ASN A 93 -3.23 2.09 12.05
C ASN A 93 -2.36 2.61 13.19
N GLN A 94 -2.93 3.45 14.04
CA GLN A 94 -2.24 3.97 15.22
C GLN A 94 -1.89 2.84 16.19
N TYR A 95 -2.80 1.90 16.38
CA TYR A 95 -2.57 0.72 17.21
C TYR A 95 -1.37 -0.09 16.71
N TYR A 96 -1.32 -0.37 15.42
CA TYR A 96 -0.21 -1.12 14.83
C TYR A 96 1.12 -0.38 14.96
N LYS A 97 1.12 0.93 14.84
CA LYS A 97 2.34 1.72 15.02
C LYS A 97 2.85 1.71 16.44
N SER A 98 1.95 1.84 17.42
CA SER A 98 2.34 1.84 18.84
C SER A 98 2.79 0.46 19.29
N GLU A 99 2.30 -0.59 18.65
CA GLU A 99 2.53 -1.98 19.02
C GLU A 99 3.50 -2.68 18.05
N ASN A 100 4.35 -1.91 17.40
CA ASN A 100 5.29 -2.45 16.41
C ASN A 100 6.31 -3.42 17.00
N LYS A 101 6.42 -3.48 18.32
CA LYS A 101 7.29 -4.42 19.04
C LYS A 101 6.58 -5.72 19.42
N LEU A 102 5.28 -5.81 19.21
CA LEU A 102 4.53 -6.98 19.56
C LEU A 102 4.77 -8.10 18.56
N SER A 103 4.67 -9.32 19.06
CA SER A 103 4.86 -10.49 18.23
C SER A 103 3.76 -10.62 17.19
N TYR A 104 4.06 -11.35 16.13
CA TYR A 104 3.09 -11.72 15.12
C TYR A 104 1.85 -12.38 15.73
N ASN A 105 2.04 -13.19 16.78
CA ASN A 105 0.93 -13.85 17.45
C ASN A 105 -0.05 -12.86 18.08
N PHE A 106 0.46 -11.76 18.61
CA PHE A 106 -0.41 -10.71 19.16
C PHE A 106 -1.26 -10.09 18.05
N LEU A 107 -0.67 -9.80 16.92
CA LEU A 107 -1.40 -9.24 15.78
C LEU A 107 -2.48 -10.19 15.29
N LEU A 108 -2.21 -11.48 15.25
CA LEU A 108 -3.22 -12.48 14.89
C LEU A 108 -4.38 -12.48 15.88
N LYS A 109 -4.11 -12.36 17.18
CA LYS A 109 -5.15 -12.26 18.19
C LYS A 109 -6.01 -11.02 17.98
N PHE A 110 -5.38 -9.90 17.66
CA PHE A 110 -6.09 -8.65 17.34
C PHE A 110 -7.04 -8.84 16.16
N TYR A 111 -6.57 -9.43 15.08
CA TYR A 111 -7.41 -9.72 13.93
C TYR A 111 -8.62 -10.58 14.29
N LYS A 112 -8.40 -11.66 15.03
CA LYS A 112 -9.47 -12.53 15.48
C LYS A 112 -10.50 -11.78 16.30
N LYS A 113 -10.05 -11.01 17.28
CA LYS A 113 -10.91 -10.28 18.21
C LYS A 113 -11.78 -9.24 17.50
N HIS A 114 -11.26 -8.60 16.46
CA HIS A 114 -11.94 -7.51 15.76
C HIS A 114 -12.54 -7.93 14.44
N ASN A 115 -12.53 -9.20 14.10
CA ASN A 115 -13.05 -9.72 12.82
C ASN A 115 -12.48 -8.96 11.62
N VAL A 116 -11.21 -8.60 11.68
CA VAL A 116 -10.55 -7.91 10.59
C VAL A 116 -10.09 -8.95 9.59
N ASP A 117 -10.63 -8.87 8.37
CA ASP A 117 -10.24 -9.78 7.30
C ASP A 117 -8.81 -9.52 6.87
N LYS A 118 -8.12 -10.59 6.52
CA LYS A 118 -6.78 -10.52 5.98
C LYS A 118 -6.77 -10.21 4.49
N TYR A 119 -7.76 -9.56 3.99
CA TYR A 119 -8.03 -9.33 2.58
C TYR A 119 -8.19 -10.61 1.77
#